data_56a070be94d5da365a98aaa0a243d4c5
#
_entry.id   56a070be94d5da365a98aaa0a243d4c5
#
_cell.length_a   1.000
_cell.length_b   1.000
_cell.length_c   1.000
_cell.angle_alpha   90.00
_cell.angle_beta   90.00
_cell.angle_gamma   90.00
#
_symmetry.space_group_name_H-M   'P 1'
#
loop_
_entity.id
_entity.type
_entity.pdbx_description
1 polymer ?
#
loop_
_entity_poly.entity_id
_entity_poly.type
_entity_poly.pdbx_seq_one_letter_code
_entity_poly.pdbx_strand_id
1 'polypeptide(L)'
;KRRAEAFTGRSAVDAYHSLDLFCSLVGVDYMSVLNHETMNNFFERLKNWPSNRTKRKEYRDLSIEELSAIQIPEKDRISVATIDKHMVWVGSFMDFAEKRGYVEKNYARGLKMPRKASSKRDDEKTAVFTKEQLQSIFGSEEYLKDTFDKDWQFYIPIIALFTGMRQSEIA
;
A
#
# COMPACT_ATOMS: atom_id res chain seq x y z
N LYS A 1 9.63 -23.60 5.24
CA LYS A 1 9.19 -24.07 3.91
C LYS A 1 7.66 -24.00 3.73
N ARG A 2 6.83 -24.56 4.63
CA ARG A 2 5.35 -24.59 4.48
C ARG A 2 4.64 -23.23 4.44
N ARG A 3 5.25 -22.13 4.93
CA ARG A 3 4.66 -20.78 4.84
C ARG A 3 5.02 -20.02 3.57
N ALA A 4 6.12 -20.36 2.91
CA ALA A 4 6.50 -19.77 1.62
C ALA A 4 5.52 -20.17 0.50
N GLU A 5 4.91 -21.35 0.61
CA GLU A 5 3.92 -21.87 -0.34
C GLU A 5 2.53 -21.23 -0.21
N ALA A 6 2.25 -20.56 0.92
CA ALA A 6 0.96 -19.90 1.18
C ALA A 6 0.88 -18.45 0.67
N PHE A 7 1.99 -17.86 0.22
CA PHE A 7 2.00 -16.50 -0.30
C PHE A 7 1.95 -16.52 -1.82
N THR A 8 0.96 -15.84 -2.40
CA THR A 8 1.03 -15.47 -3.83
C THR A 8 2.28 -14.63 -4.06
N GLY A 9 2.89 -14.69 -5.24
CA GLY A 9 4.13 -13.95 -5.53
C GLY A 9 4.06 -12.47 -5.14
N ARG A 10 2.91 -11.81 -5.33
CA ARG A 10 2.70 -10.40 -4.96
C ARG A 10 2.68 -10.16 -3.45
N SER A 11 2.04 -11.06 -2.68
CA SER A 11 2.02 -10.96 -1.21
C SER A 11 3.40 -11.17 -0.60
N ALA A 12 4.23 -12.03 -1.18
CA ALA A 12 5.61 -12.22 -0.75
C ALA A 12 6.46 -10.98 -0.98
N VAL A 13 6.30 -10.32 -2.13
CA VAL A 13 6.98 -9.05 -2.45
C VAL A 13 6.56 -7.95 -1.47
N ASP A 14 5.26 -7.83 -1.20
CA ASP A 14 4.72 -6.85 -0.24
C ASP A 14 5.24 -7.08 1.19
N ALA A 15 5.33 -8.34 1.62
CA ALA A 15 5.91 -8.72 2.90
C ALA A 15 7.38 -8.34 2.97
N TYR A 16 8.14 -8.71 1.93
CA TYR A 16 9.57 -8.38 1.83
C TYR A 16 9.80 -6.88 1.94
N HIS A 17 9.13 -6.07 1.13
CA HIS A 17 9.27 -4.60 1.17
C HIS A 17 8.91 -4.01 2.54
N SER A 18 7.90 -4.56 3.21
CA SER A 18 7.49 -4.07 4.52
C SER A 18 8.52 -4.40 5.61
N LEU A 19 9.11 -5.59 5.55
CA LEU A 19 10.14 -6.01 6.50
C LEU A 19 11.50 -5.35 6.22
N ASP A 20 11.84 -5.17 4.96
CA ASP A 20 13.03 -4.43 4.54
C ASP A 20 13.00 -2.98 5.04
N LEU A 21 11.86 -2.30 4.86
CA LEU A 21 11.63 -0.96 5.40
C LEU A 21 11.70 -0.95 6.94
N PHE A 22 11.13 -1.97 7.59
CA PHE A 22 11.19 -2.11 9.04
C PHE A 22 12.64 -2.22 9.52
N CYS A 23 13.43 -3.13 8.97
CA CYS A 23 14.84 -3.30 9.31
C CYS A 23 15.63 -2.00 9.09
N SER A 24 15.39 -1.35 7.96
CA SER A 24 16.04 -0.09 7.60
C SER A 24 15.73 1.04 8.56
N LEU A 25 14.46 1.18 8.98
CA LEU A 25 14.03 2.25 9.91
C LEU A 25 14.41 1.98 11.36
N VAL A 26 14.45 0.72 11.77
CA VAL A 26 14.85 0.33 13.14
C VAL A 26 16.37 0.43 13.29
N GLY A 27 17.14 0.10 12.25
CA GLY A 27 18.59 0.21 12.25
C GLY A 27 19.27 -0.74 13.23
N VAL A 28 18.67 -1.92 13.50
CA VAL A 28 19.21 -2.91 14.43
C VAL A 28 19.49 -4.24 13.75
N ASP A 29 20.62 -4.85 14.09
CA ASP A 29 21.05 -6.13 13.53
C ASP A 29 20.54 -7.33 14.35
N TYR A 30 20.04 -7.09 15.56
CA TYR A 30 19.65 -8.15 16.49
C TYR A 30 18.23 -7.97 17.01
N MET A 31 17.46 -9.05 17.02
CA MET A 31 16.08 -9.04 17.51
C MET A 31 15.96 -8.80 19.02
N SER A 32 17.00 -9.09 19.77
CA SER A 32 17.04 -8.90 21.23
C SER A 32 16.93 -7.44 21.69
N VAL A 33 17.19 -6.47 20.81
CA VAL A 33 17.03 -5.04 21.11
C VAL A 33 15.64 -4.51 20.80
N LEU A 34 14.76 -5.33 20.20
CA LEU A 34 13.38 -4.96 19.93
C LEU A 34 12.59 -4.88 21.24
N ASN A 35 12.05 -3.71 21.51
CA ASN A 35 11.25 -3.41 22.68
C ASN A 35 10.14 -2.41 22.32
N HIS A 36 9.36 -1.97 23.30
CA HIS A 36 8.30 -0.98 23.09
C HIS A 36 8.80 0.34 22.50
N GLU A 37 9.92 0.84 23.00
CA GLU A 37 10.50 2.10 22.55
C GLU A 37 10.94 2.01 21.08
N THR A 38 11.67 0.95 20.72
CA THR A 38 12.09 0.70 19.33
C THR A 38 10.91 0.62 18.38
N MET A 39 9.84 -0.09 18.79
CA MET A 39 8.64 -0.23 17.96
C MET A 39 7.84 1.06 17.85
N ASN A 40 7.75 1.86 18.92
CA ASN A 40 7.13 3.18 18.88
C ASN A 40 7.92 4.12 17.96
N ASN A 41 9.24 4.14 18.06
CA ASN A 41 10.12 4.95 17.22
C ASN A 41 9.96 4.56 15.73
N PHE A 42 9.92 3.26 15.44
CA PHE A 42 9.61 2.77 14.09
C PHE A 42 8.26 3.30 13.58
N PHE A 43 7.21 3.18 14.39
CA PHE A 43 5.87 3.61 14.02
C PHE A 43 5.79 5.12 13.77
N GLU A 44 6.46 5.96 14.58
CA GLU A 44 6.53 7.40 14.36
C GLU A 44 7.29 7.75 13.06
N ARG A 45 8.41 7.09 12.79
CA ARG A 45 9.15 7.26 11.53
C ARG A 45 8.31 6.83 10.32
N LEU A 46 7.57 5.72 10.45
CA LEU A 46 6.68 5.22 9.40
C LEU A 46 5.56 6.23 9.08
N LYS A 47 5.00 6.89 10.08
CA LYS A 47 3.98 7.95 9.89
C LYS A 47 4.53 9.17 9.13
N ASN A 48 5.82 9.43 9.22
CA ASN A 48 6.49 10.50 8.51
C ASN A 48 7.16 10.04 7.21
N TRP A 49 6.90 8.81 6.74
CA TRP A 49 7.59 8.26 5.57
C TRP A 49 7.02 8.81 4.25
N PRO A 50 7.88 9.20 3.28
CA PRO A 50 7.41 9.76 2.01
C PRO A 50 6.79 8.69 1.11
N SER A 51 5.69 9.05 0.45
CA SER A 51 5.08 8.22 -0.58
C SER A 51 5.92 8.26 -1.87
N ASN A 52 6.02 7.12 -2.57
CA ASN A 52 6.76 7.02 -3.83
C ASN A 52 8.21 7.58 -3.76
N ARG A 53 8.91 7.33 -2.65
CA ARG A 53 10.27 7.86 -2.39
C ARG A 53 11.19 7.76 -3.62
N THR A 54 11.26 6.59 -4.23
CA THR A 54 12.16 6.31 -5.36
C THR A 54 11.84 7.09 -6.64
N LYS A 55 10.59 7.57 -6.78
CA LYS A 55 10.12 8.33 -7.95
C LYS A 55 10.21 9.83 -7.75
N ARG A 56 10.31 10.30 -6.51
CA ARG A 56 10.34 11.72 -6.16
C ARG A 56 11.77 12.19 -6.01
N LYS A 57 12.17 13.20 -6.79
CA LYS A 57 13.51 13.77 -6.77
C LYS A 57 13.92 14.30 -5.40
N GLU A 58 12.96 14.85 -4.65
CA GLU A 58 13.17 15.44 -3.34
C GLU A 58 13.58 14.41 -2.27
N TYR A 59 13.22 13.13 -2.45
CA TYR A 59 13.39 12.11 -1.41
C TYR A 59 14.22 10.90 -1.83
N ARG A 60 14.37 10.65 -3.15
CA ARG A 60 15.00 9.41 -3.65
C ARG A 60 16.47 9.27 -3.28
N ASP A 61 17.19 10.39 -3.23
CA ASP A 61 18.64 10.43 -3.03
C ASP A 61 19.01 10.65 -1.54
N LEU A 62 18.01 10.88 -0.66
CA LEU A 62 18.24 11.07 0.77
C LEU A 62 18.44 9.72 1.48
N SER A 63 19.34 9.68 2.46
CA SER A 63 19.50 8.54 3.36
C SER A 63 18.29 8.40 4.30
N ILE A 64 18.24 7.29 5.04
CA ILE A 64 17.18 7.05 6.02
C ILE A 64 17.29 8.02 7.20
N GLU A 65 18.52 8.33 7.60
CA GLU A 65 18.85 9.29 8.65
C GLU A 65 18.38 10.69 8.26
N GLU A 66 18.71 11.14 7.04
CA GLU A 66 18.28 12.43 6.51
C GLU A 66 16.75 12.53 6.40
N LEU A 67 16.07 11.47 5.93
CA LEU A 67 14.61 11.42 5.88
C LEU A 67 13.97 11.44 7.28
N SER A 68 14.63 10.82 8.26
CA SER A 68 14.17 10.83 9.66
C SER A 68 14.36 12.18 10.33
N ALA A 69 15.30 12.99 9.87
CA ALA A 69 15.59 14.32 10.41
C ALA A 69 14.66 15.41 9.87
N ILE A 70 13.98 15.17 8.76
CA ILE A 70 13.08 16.17 8.14
C ILE A 70 11.62 15.83 8.38
N GLN A 71 10.80 16.87 8.45
CA GLN A 71 9.34 16.74 8.51
C GLN A 71 8.78 16.70 7.10
N ILE A 72 8.31 15.53 6.68
CA ILE A 72 7.66 15.36 5.36
C ILE A 72 6.27 16.03 5.39
N PRO A 73 5.91 16.85 4.39
CA PRO A 73 4.56 17.41 4.28
C PRO A 73 3.49 16.33 4.24
N GLU A 74 2.34 16.53 4.89
CA GLU A 74 1.27 15.51 5.00
C GLU A 74 0.82 14.95 3.64
N LYS A 75 0.72 15.82 2.62
CA LYS A 75 0.35 15.44 1.24
C LYS A 75 1.35 14.49 0.57
N ASP A 76 2.59 14.46 1.06
CA ASP A 76 3.68 13.67 0.50
C ASP A 76 3.94 12.37 1.26
N ARG A 77 3.31 12.19 2.43
CA ARG A 77 3.45 10.97 3.25
C ARG A 77 2.68 9.80 2.66
N ILE A 78 3.07 8.61 3.09
CA ILE A 78 2.28 7.40 2.81
C ILE A 78 0.90 7.50 3.48
N SER A 79 -0.09 6.91 2.84
CA SER A 79 -1.47 6.91 3.35
C SER A 79 -1.61 6.04 4.61
N VAL A 80 -2.66 6.30 5.42
CA VAL A 80 -3.01 5.48 6.58
C VAL A 80 -3.16 4.01 6.19
N ALA A 81 -3.80 3.71 5.05
CA ALA A 81 -3.94 2.34 4.54
C ALA A 81 -2.58 1.68 4.23
N THR A 82 -1.60 2.46 3.77
CA THR A 82 -0.24 1.97 3.52
C THR A 82 0.50 1.70 4.83
N ILE A 83 0.35 2.58 5.84
CA ILE A 83 0.88 2.37 7.19
C ILE A 83 0.31 1.07 7.78
N ASP A 84 -1.01 0.90 7.74
CA ASP A 84 -1.68 -0.30 8.24
C ASP A 84 -1.18 -1.57 7.53
N LYS A 85 -0.96 -1.51 6.20
CA LYS A 85 -0.40 -2.62 5.43
C LYS A 85 1.00 -3.02 5.93
N HIS A 86 1.89 -2.05 6.13
CA HIS A 86 3.22 -2.32 6.70
C HIS A 86 3.12 -2.91 8.11
N MET A 87 2.24 -2.35 8.96
CA MET A 87 2.04 -2.83 10.33
C MET A 87 1.48 -4.25 10.39
N VAL A 88 0.65 -4.68 9.44
CA VAL A 88 0.17 -6.08 9.32
C VAL A 88 1.34 -7.04 9.11
N TRP A 89 2.29 -6.70 8.21
CA TRP A 89 3.44 -7.56 7.95
C TRP A 89 4.43 -7.57 9.10
N VAL A 90 4.73 -6.40 9.69
CA VAL A 90 5.60 -6.29 10.87
C VAL A 90 4.98 -7.02 12.05
N GLY A 91 3.66 -6.86 12.29
CA GLY A 91 2.94 -7.58 13.34
C GLY A 91 3.01 -9.10 13.18
N SER A 92 2.83 -9.61 11.95
CA SER A 92 2.97 -11.04 11.64
C SER A 92 4.39 -11.56 11.88
N PHE A 93 5.39 -10.76 11.53
CA PHE A 93 6.78 -11.08 11.80
C PHE A 93 7.06 -11.11 13.31
N MET A 94 6.59 -10.13 14.06
CA MET A 94 6.73 -10.08 15.51
C MET A 94 5.99 -11.23 16.22
N ASP A 95 4.81 -11.65 15.74
CA ASP A 95 4.12 -12.85 16.24
C ASP A 95 4.93 -14.14 15.99
N PHE A 96 5.58 -14.22 14.83
CA PHE A 96 6.50 -15.33 14.56
C PHE A 96 7.71 -15.31 15.51
N ALA A 97 8.30 -14.15 15.74
CA ALA A 97 9.44 -13.97 16.61
C ALA A 97 9.12 -14.32 18.06
N GLU A 98 7.98 -13.87 18.57
CA GLU A 98 7.47 -14.22 19.91
C GLU A 98 7.27 -15.75 20.04
N LYS A 99 6.61 -16.39 19.07
CA LYS A 99 6.40 -17.85 19.06
C LYS A 99 7.68 -18.67 19.01
N ARG A 100 8.76 -18.10 18.52
CA ARG A 100 10.09 -18.72 18.45
C ARG A 100 10.99 -18.37 19.64
N GLY A 101 10.53 -17.50 20.53
CA GLY A 101 11.32 -17.03 21.67
C GLY A 101 12.46 -16.09 21.31
N TYR A 102 12.42 -15.47 20.12
CA TYR A 102 13.41 -14.48 19.69
C TYR A 102 13.17 -13.10 20.33
N VAL A 103 11.91 -12.83 20.71
CA VAL A 103 11.49 -11.67 21.49
C VAL A 103 10.55 -12.14 22.59
N GLU A 104 10.48 -11.40 23.70
CA GLU A 104 9.62 -11.74 24.84
C GLU A 104 8.15 -11.66 24.47
N LYS A 105 7.76 -10.65 23.70
CA LYS A 105 6.38 -10.43 23.24
C LYS A 105 6.34 -9.65 21.93
N ASN A 106 5.19 -9.66 21.26
CA ASN A 106 4.97 -8.84 20.08
C ASN A 106 4.72 -7.38 20.49
N TYR A 107 5.75 -6.54 20.38
CA TYR A 107 5.72 -5.12 20.71
C TYR A 107 4.98 -4.26 19.66
N ALA A 108 4.63 -4.82 18.51
CA ALA A 108 3.81 -4.14 17.51
C ALA A 108 2.31 -4.17 17.84
N ARG A 109 1.89 -5.00 18.81
CA ARG A 109 0.47 -5.08 19.21
C ARG A 109 -0.02 -3.74 19.76
N GLY A 110 -1.14 -3.28 19.21
CA GLY A 110 -1.77 -2.02 19.63
C GLY A 110 -1.28 -0.78 18.88
N LEU A 111 -0.16 -0.87 18.14
CA LEU A 111 0.29 0.23 17.29
C LEU A 111 -0.58 0.29 16.03
N LYS A 112 -1.53 1.22 16.01
CA LYS A 112 -2.48 1.44 14.91
C LYS A 112 -2.71 2.93 14.73
N MET A 113 -2.91 3.32 13.48
CA MET A 113 -3.38 4.67 13.20
C MET A 113 -4.81 4.86 13.75
N PRO A 114 -5.09 6.00 14.39
CA PRO A 114 -6.46 6.33 14.76
C PRO A 114 -7.29 6.36 13.48
N ARG A 115 -8.32 5.52 13.42
CA ARG A 115 -9.29 5.58 12.34
C ARG A 115 -10.06 6.89 12.50
N LYS A 116 -9.85 7.84 11.59
CA LYS A 116 -10.82 8.90 11.40
C LYS A 116 -12.14 8.18 11.09
N ALA A 117 -13.18 8.45 11.87
CA ALA A 117 -14.51 7.94 11.55
C ALA A 117 -14.79 8.38 10.10
N SER A 118 -14.67 7.45 9.16
CA SER A 118 -14.95 7.74 7.76
C SER A 118 -16.45 7.89 7.69
N SER A 119 -16.92 9.12 7.59
CA SER A 119 -18.34 9.45 7.44
C SER A 119 -18.90 9.00 6.07
N LYS A 120 -18.04 8.55 5.17
CA LYS A 120 -18.42 8.10 3.82
C LYS A 120 -18.28 6.59 3.73
N ARG A 121 -19.35 5.92 3.30
CA ARG A 121 -19.34 4.51 2.91
C ARG A 121 -18.38 4.32 1.73
N ASP A 122 -17.84 3.10 1.55
CA ASP A 122 -16.89 2.82 0.47
C ASP A 122 -17.50 3.02 -0.93
N ASP A 123 -18.80 2.84 -1.06
CA ASP A 123 -19.59 3.15 -2.25
C ASP A 123 -19.63 4.66 -2.58
N GLU A 124 -19.55 5.54 -1.57
CA GLU A 124 -19.46 7.00 -1.77
C GLU A 124 -18.05 7.47 -2.19
N LYS A 125 -17.03 6.64 -2.03
CA LYS A 125 -15.64 6.97 -2.40
C LYS A 125 -15.34 6.68 -3.88
N THR A 126 -16.13 5.82 -4.51
CA THR A 126 -15.98 5.45 -5.91
C THR A 126 -17.06 6.17 -6.72
N ALA A 127 -16.64 7.15 -7.51
CA ALA A 127 -17.56 7.82 -8.43
C ALA A 127 -18.06 6.82 -9.48
N VAL A 128 -19.37 6.68 -9.57
CA VAL A 128 -20.01 5.90 -10.63
C VAL A 128 -20.21 6.81 -11.83
N PHE A 129 -19.99 6.30 -13.03
CA PHE A 129 -20.26 7.07 -14.24
C PHE A 129 -21.75 7.44 -14.34
N THR A 130 -22.03 8.71 -14.61
CA THR A 130 -23.40 9.15 -14.89
C THR A 130 -23.82 8.69 -16.29
N LYS A 131 -25.13 8.71 -16.56
CA LYS A 131 -25.67 8.38 -17.87
C LYS A 131 -25.10 9.27 -18.98
N GLU A 132 -24.97 10.56 -18.69
CA GLU A 132 -24.42 11.56 -19.61
C GLU A 132 -22.93 11.28 -19.91
N GLN A 133 -22.16 10.90 -18.90
CA GLN A 133 -20.75 10.51 -19.07
C GLN A 133 -20.61 9.23 -19.92
N LEU A 134 -21.46 8.23 -19.69
CA LEU A 134 -21.48 7.02 -20.51
C LEU A 134 -21.88 7.33 -21.94
N GLN A 135 -22.89 8.18 -22.15
CA GLN A 135 -23.29 8.63 -23.48
C GLN A 135 -22.17 9.42 -24.20
N SER A 136 -21.41 10.23 -23.45
CA SER A 136 -20.26 10.95 -23.99
C SER A 136 -19.13 10.00 -24.41
N ILE A 137 -18.88 8.95 -23.64
CA ILE A 137 -17.84 7.95 -23.96
C ILE A 137 -18.25 7.14 -25.19
N PHE A 138 -19.41 6.48 -25.14
CA PHE A 138 -19.84 5.54 -26.20
C PHE A 138 -20.46 6.22 -27.41
N GLY A 139 -20.82 7.50 -27.32
CA GLY A 139 -21.24 8.34 -28.42
C GLY A 139 -20.11 9.19 -29.02
N SER A 140 -18.88 9.01 -28.58
CA SER A 140 -17.73 9.71 -29.15
C SER A 140 -17.45 9.27 -30.59
N GLU A 141 -16.78 10.11 -31.35
CA GLU A 141 -16.49 9.85 -32.76
C GLU A 141 -15.63 8.58 -32.92
N GLU A 142 -14.70 8.36 -31.97
CA GLU A 142 -13.85 7.18 -31.94
C GLU A 142 -14.64 5.89 -31.78
N TYR A 143 -15.67 5.87 -30.91
CA TYR A 143 -16.54 4.72 -30.74
C TYR A 143 -17.48 4.49 -31.94
N LEU A 144 -18.05 5.57 -32.49
CA LEU A 144 -18.98 5.45 -33.58
C LEU A 144 -18.31 5.03 -34.89
N LYS A 145 -17.06 5.38 -35.09
CA LYS A 145 -16.28 5.08 -36.30
C LYS A 145 -15.28 3.94 -36.13
N ASP A 146 -15.16 3.39 -34.92
CA ASP A 146 -14.17 2.36 -34.56
C ASP A 146 -12.75 2.73 -35.02
N THR A 147 -12.31 3.93 -34.64
CA THR A 147 -11.01 4.46 -35.05
C THR A 147 -9.90 4.22 -34.01
N PHE A 148 -10.07 3.21 -33.17
CA PHE A 148 -9.05 2.83 -32.15
C PHE A 148 -7.84 2.14 -32.79
N ASP A 149 -6.66 2.44 -32.26
CA ASP A 149 -5.41 1.79 -32.71
C ASP A 149 -5.37 0.29 -32.43
N LYS A 150 -6.14 -0.17 -31.43
CA LYS A 150 -6.16 -1.57 -30.97
C LYS A 150 -7.56 -1.99 -30.56
N ASP A 151 -7.98 -3.18 -30.98
CA ASP A 151 -9.30 -3.76 -30.74
C ASP A 151 -9.71 -3.76 -29.26
N TRP A 152 -8.76 -4.01 -28.33
CA TRP A 152 -9.08 -4.02 -26.91
C TRP A 152 -9.53 -2.65 -26.36
N GLN A 153 -9.15 -1.54 -26.99
CA GLN A 153 -9.59 -0.20 -26.60
C GLN A 153 -11.09 -0.03 -26.84
N PHE A 154 -11.63 -0.69 -27.85
CA PHE A 154 -13.06 -0.73 -28.14
C PHE A 154 -13.81 -1.69 -27.22
N TYR A 155 -13.33 -2.94 -27.08
CA TYR A 155 -14.10 -3.99 -26.40
C TYR A 155 -14.03 -3.94 -24.88
N ILE A 156 -12.88 -3.60 -24.26
CA ILE A 156 -12.72 -3.65 -22.81
C ILE A 156 -13.73 -2.74 -22.07
N PRO A 157 -13.94 -1.47 -22.46
CA PRO A 157 -14.92 -0.62 -21.77
C PRO A 157 -16.35 -1.16 -21.86
N ILE A 158 -16.73 -1.73 -23.01
CA ILE A 158 -18.06 -2.32 -23.22
C ILE A 158 -18.22 -3.55 -22.31
N ILE A 159 -17.27 -4.47 -22.34
CA ILE A 159 -17.31 -5.67 -21.50
C ILE A 159 -17.36 -5.27 -20.02
N ALA A 160 -16.52 -4.33 -19.58
CA ALA A 160 -16.52 -3.83 -18.21
C ALA A 160 -17.87 -3.23 -17.80
N LEU A 161 -18.51 -2.47 -18.69
CA LEU A 161 -19.82 -1.86 -18.43
C LEU A 161 -20.92 -2.91 -18.19
N PHE A 162 -20.96 -3.96 -19.00
CA PHE A 162 -22.02 -4.98 -18.92
C PHE A 162 -21.75 -6.07 -17.87
N THR A 163 -20.48 -6.34 -17.55
CA THR A 163 -20.10 -7.44 -16.64
C THR A 163 -19.69 -6.98 -15.26
N GLY A 164 -19.25 -5.72 -15.12
CA GLY A 164 -18.63 -5.22 -13.88
C GLY A 164 -17.26 -5.84 -13.57
N MET A 165 -16.67 -6.56 -14.51
CA MET A 165 -15.35 -7.20 -14.34
C MET A 165 -14.25 -6.14 -14.27
N ARG A 166 -13.20 -6.44 -13.51
CA ARG A 166 -11.99 -5.59 -13.49
C ARG A 166 -11.25 -5.70 -14.81
N GLN A 167 -10.56 -4.64 -15.22
CA GLN A 167 -9.76 -4.63 -16.45
C GLN A 167 -8.80 -5.84 -16.54
N SER A 168 -8.15 -6.22 -15.43
CA SER A 168 -7.25 -7.37 -15.37
C SER A 168 -7.93 -8.75 -15.47
N GLU A 169 -9.26 -8.79 -15.44
CA GLU A 169 -10.06 -10.01 -15.59
C GLU A 169 -10.61 -10.15 -17.01
N ILE A 170 -10.60 -9.03 -17.77
CA ILE A 170 -11.08 -8.97 -19.17
C ILE A 170 -9.89 -9.14 -20.14
N ALA A 171 -8.69 -8.65 -19.76
CA ALA A 171 -7.50 -8.60 -20.62
C ALA A 171 -6.71 -9.91 -20.66
#